data_3d36cf8b18984becd8f39455b1feb64c
#
_entry.id   3d36cf8b18984becd8f39455b1feb64c
#
_cell.length_a   1.000
_cell.length_b   1.000
_cell.length_c   1.000
_cell.angle_alpha   90.00
_cell.angle_beta   90.00
_cell.angle_gamma   90.00
#
_symmetry.space_group_name_H-M   'P 1'
#
loop_
_entity.id
_entity.type
_entity.pdbx_description
1 polymer ?
#
loop_
_entity_poly.entity_id
_entity_poly.type
_entity_poly.pdbx_seq_one_letter_code
_entity_poly.pdbx_strand_id
1 'polypeptide(L)'
;MIRRFLRAVSVAALAVHAALAMAAAEYKIVTAGERGTYIQIGKNLAELIAPQADIDLEALPSAGSAENVKRLRYEPGVKLALVQSDVYQAFLDLAASGNAEARDMIRPLRVIMPLYNEEIYFVVRQDSPMNYVHEIKDAKINAGEVGSGTALSTTTLYRLMYSAPIPPANASYLTNDEALAKLITDKSIDAVVIIGGQPTKVLADMKPEARQLVKLLKFDPNQPSSQAALKTYIATTVRAASYPNLLQEDVPALAIKAYLVTYDYSLKATEVYLRRFARQICQNFSTLQEKGHPKWREVELTLPELGRGWLYYPPAANELRACIAAKGVKPRLPSAPTKACSQQEQILGLCKAS
;
A
#
# COMPACT_ATOMS: atom_id res chain seq x y z
N MET A 1 34.58 -62.30 22.56
CA MET A 1 33.43 -61.44 22.94
C MET A 1 33.63 -59.93 22.66
N ILE A 2 34.84 -59.45 22.47
CA ILE A 2 35.16 -58.02 22.30
C ILE A 2 34.79 -57.43 20.92
N ARG A 3 34.75 -58.25 19.86
CA ARG A 3 34.41 -57.75 18.47
C ARG A 3 32.91 -57.46 18.23
N ARG A 4 32.01 -57.89 19.08
CA ARG A 4 30.55 -57.63 18.94
C ARG A 4 30.12 -56.33 19.65
N PHE A 5 30.92 -55.84 20.61
CA PHE A 5 30.67 -54.58 21.34
C PHE A 5 31.03 -53.34 20.52
N LEU A 6 32.06 -53.43 19.67
CA LEU A 6 32.51 -52.30 18.86
C LEU A 6 31.59 -51.97 17.69
N ARG A 7 30.75 -52.91 17.22
CA ARG A 7 29.77 -52.64 16.15
C ARG A 7 28.49 -52.01 16.65
N ALA A 8 28.12 -52.16 17.90
CA ALA A 8 26.93 -51.58 18.50
C ALA A 8 27.11 -50.07 18.84
N VAL A 9 28.34 -49.63 19.15
CA VAL A 9 28.62 -48.23 19.50
C VAL A 9 28.70 -47.37 18.24
N SER A 10 29.11 -47.91 17.08
CA SER A 10 29.18 -47.15 15.83
C SER A 10 27.82 -46.90 15.18
N VAL A 11 26.78 -47.67 15.45
CA VAL A 11 25.43 -47.47 14.94
C VAL A 11 24.65 -46.45 15.78
N ALA A 12 24.96 -46.33 17.07
CA ALA A 12 24.33 -45.34 17.95
C ALA A 12 24.86 -43.90 17.71
N ALA A 13 26.09 -43.76 17.21
CA ALA A 13 26.66 -42.43 16.91
C ALA A 13 26.14 -41.81 15.59
N LEU A 14 25.59 -42.61 14.67
CA LEU A 14 25.00 -42.10 13.40
C LEU A 14 23.55 -41.62 13.54
N ALA A 15 22.86 -41.95 14.61
CA ALA A 15 21.44 -41.61 14.81
C ALA A 15 21.20 -40.25 15.47
N VAL A 16 22.26 -39.54 15.89
CA VAL A 16 22.15 -38.24 16.59
C VAL A 16 22.30 -37.03 15.64
N HIS A 17 22.56 -37.26 14.36
CA HIS A 17 22.46 -36.21 13.34
C HIS A 17 21.05 -36.13 12.72
N ALA A 18 20.02 -36.50 13.48
CA ALA A 18 18.64 -36.18 13.16
C ALA A 18 18.53 -34.66 13.17
N ALA A 19 18.42 -34.11 11.99
CA ALA A 19 18.20 -32.70 11.68
C ALA A 19 17.42 -32.00 12.80
N LEU A 20 18.05 -31.06 13.46
CA LEU A 20 17.36 -29.92 14.00
C LEU A 20 16.76 -29.20 12.77
N ALA A 21 15.65 -29.71 12.25
CA ALA A 21 14.78 -28.94 11.40
C ALA A 21 14.39 -27.75 12.26
N MET A 22 15.09 -26.63 12.08
CA MET A 22 14.69 -25.38 12.72
C MET A 22 13.27 -25.12 12.22
N ALA A 23 12.29 -25.19 13.13
CA ALA A 23 10.93 -24.83 12.81
C ALA A 23 10.94 -23.44 12.16
N ALA A 24 10.17 -23.28 11.10
CA ALA A 24 10.01 -21.99 10.45
C ALA A 24 9.54 -20.93 11.50
N ALA A 25 10.02 -19.71 11.37
CA ALA A 25 9.57 -18.65 12.26
C ALA A 25 8.12 -18.29 11.96
N GLU A 26 7.26 -18.37 12.95
CA GLU A 26 5.85 -18.00 12.83
C GLU A 26 5.70 -16.48 12.87
N TYR A 27 5.35 -15.88 11.73
CA TYR A 27 5.13 -14.45 11.58
C TYR A 27 3.76 -14.16 10.98
N LYS A 28 3.29 -12.94 11.20
CA LYS A 28 2.02 -12.45 10.67
C LYS A 28 2.26 -11.17 9.86
N ILE A 29 1.50 -11.04 8.76
CA ILE A 29 1.38 -9.81 7.99
C ILE A 29 -0.05 -9.30 8.09
N VAL A 30 -0.24 -8.07 8.56
CA VAL A 30 -1.55 -7.41 8.60
C VAL A 30 -1.77 -6.62 7.32
N THR A 31 -2.99 -6.70 6.76
CA THR A 31 -3.29 -6.30 5.41
C THR A 31 -4.46 -5.29 5.34
N ALA A 32 -5.62 -5.70 4.88
CA ALA A 32 -6.87 -4.94 4.87
C ALA A 32 -8.06 -5.91 4.75
N GLY A 33 -9.25 -5.39 4.46
CA GLY A 33 -10.45 -6.21 4.32
C GLY A 33 -10.29 -7.34 3.29
N GLU A 34 -11.02 -8.43 3.50
CA GLU A 34 -10.87 -9.70 2.75
C GLU A 34 -11.08 -9.58 1.23
N ARG A 35 -11.81 -8.56 0.77
CA ARG A 35 -12.06 -8.27 -0.66
C ARG A 35 -11.07 -7.23 -1.22
N GLY A 36 -10.13 -6.75 -0.41
CA GLY A 36 -9.15 -5.72 -0.81
C GLY A 36 -7.93 -6.30 -1.53
N THR A 37 -7.13 -5.41 -2.13
CA THR A 37 -5.87 -5.78 -2.78
C THR A 37 -4.82 -6.21 -1.77
N TYR A 38 -4.74 -5.57 -0.60
CA TYR A 38 -3.73 -5.87 0.42
C TYR A 38 -3.74 -7.32 0.88
N ILE A 39 -4.93 -7.90 1.12
CA ILE A 39 -5.00 -9.31 1.55
C ILE A 39 -4.46 -10.26 0.47
N GLN A 40 -4.69 -9.96 -0.82
CA GLN A 40 -4.15 -10.76 -1.92
C GLN A 40 -2.62 -10.64 -2.01
N ILE A 41 -2.08 -9.45 -1.84
CA ILE A 41 -0.63 -9.21 -1.78
C ILE A 41 -0.01 -9.95 -0.57
N GLY A 42 -0.64 -9.87 0.61
CA GLY A 42 -0.21 -10.59 1.81
C GLY A 42 -0.18 -12.10 1.60
N LYS A 43 -1.22 -12.68 0.99
CA LYS A 43 -1.27 -14.10 0.63
C LYS A 43 -0.19 -14.48 -0.38
N ASN A 44 0.07 -13.65 -1.40
CA ASN A 44 1.16 -13.92 -2.35
C ASN A 44 2.53 -13.93 -1.66
N LEU A 45 2.77 -13.01 -0.71
CA LEU A 45 4.01 -13.01 0.07
C LEU A 45 4.12 -14.26 0.96
N ALA A 46 3.01 -14.68 1.58
CA ALA A 46 2.95 -15.87 2.42
C ALA A 46 3.20 -17.16 1.63
N GLU A 47 2.59 -17.30 0.46
CA GLU A 47 2.65 -18.52 -0.34
C GLU A 47 3.92 -18.63 -1.20
N LEU A 48 4.35 -17.51 -1.81
CA LEU A 48 5.39 -17.53 -2.84
C LEU A 48 6.78 -17.13 -2.32
N ILE A 49 6.86 -16.44 -1.18
CA ILE A 49 8.11 -15.85 -0.68
C ILE A 49 8.51 -16.39 0.69
N ALA A 50 7.60 -16.38 1.65
CA ALA A 50 7.91 -16.66 3.05
C ALA A 50 8.51 -18.07 3.30
N PRO A 51 8.03 -19.15 2.66
CA PRO A 51 8.59 -20.48 2.88
C PRO A 51 10.07 -20.58 2.52
N GLN A 52 10.52 -19.84 1.49
CA GLN A 52 11.91 -19.80 1.05
C GLN A 52 12.82 -18.97 1.97
N ALA A 53 12.23 -18.25 2.91
CA ALA A 53 12.91 -17.47 3.95
C ALA A 53 12.89 -18.20 5.31
N ASP A 54 12.43 -19.44 5.38
CA ASP A 54 12.16 -20.20 6.60
C ASP A 54 11.15 -19.49 7.53
N ILE A 55 10.13 -18.87 6.93
CA ILE A 55 9.05 -18.19 7.64
C ILE A 55 7.72 -18.87 7.30
N ASP A 56 6.95 -19.22 8.34
CA ASP A 56 5.53 -19.48 8.23
C ASP A 56 4.79 -18.16 8.42
N LEU A 57 4.27 -17.61 7.30
CA LEU A 57 3.68 -16.27 7.28
C LEU A 57 2.17 -16.35 7.13
N GLU A 58 1.45 -15.93 8.16
CA GLU A 58 0.00 -15.81 8.14
C GLU A 58 -0.44 -14.42 7.66
N ALA A 59 -1.26 -14.35 6.59
CA ALA A 59 -1.85 -13.10 6.10
C ALA A 59 -3.18 -12.85 6.80
N LEU A 60 -3.25 -11.79 7.61
CA LEU A 60 -4.40 -11.42 8.42
C LEU A 60 -5.17 -10.25 7.83
N PRO A 61 -6.51 -10.30 7.80
CA PRO A 61 -7.33 -9.15 7.48
C PRO A 61 -7.29 -8.09 8.59
N SER A 62 -7.60 -6.85 8.23
CA SER A 62 -7.71 -5.71 9.14
C SER A 62 -8.61 -4.64 8.52
N ALA A 63 -8.88 -3.55 9.26
CA ALA A 63 -9.52 -2.38 8.68
C ALA A 63 -8.60 -1.61 7.69
N GLY A 64 -7.27 -1.76 7.79
CA GLY A 64 -6.29 -1.15 6.88
C GLY A 64 -5.16 -0.41 7.57
N SER A 65 -4.58 0.58 6.89
CA SER A 65 -3.27 1.18 7.22
C SER A 65 -3.14 1.68 8.66
N ALA A 66 -4.14 2.35 9.21
CA ALA A 66 -4.06 2.89 10.57
C ALA A 66 -4.08 1.79 11.64
N GLU A 67 -4.96 0.79 11.47
CA GLU A 67 -4.98 -0.40 12.33
C GLU A 67 -3.68 -1.21 12.19
N ASN A 68 -3.14 -1.32 10.96
CA ASN A 68 -1.93 -2.07 10.70
C ASN A 68 -0.72 -1.53 11.46
N VAL A 69 -0.56 -0.21 11.54
CA VAL A 69 0.52 0.42 12.33
C VAL A 69 0.37 0.04 13.80
N LYS A 70 -0.87 0.06 14.33
CA LYS A 70 -1.15 -0.31 15.73
C LYS A 70 -0.88 -1.80 15.98
N ARG A 71 -1.36 -2.68 15.10
CA ARG A 71 -1.15 -4.14 15.23
C ARG A 71 0.31 -4.52 15.09
N LEU A 72 1.03 -3.90 14.15
CA LEU A 72 2.48 -4.09 14.00
C LEU A 72 3.25 -3.73 15.28
N ARG A 73 2.76 -2.74 16.04
CA ARG A 73 3.36 -2.32 17.31
C ARG A 73 3.06 -3.29 18.46
N TYR A 74 1.82 -3.73 18.59
CA TYR A 74 1.33 -4.33 19.82
C TYR A 74 0.94 -5.81 19.72
N GLU A 75 0.64 -6.31 18.50
CA GLU A 75 0.17 -7.68 18.34
C GLU A 75 1.35 -8.66 18.23
N PRO A 76 1.41 -9.69 19.12
CA PRO A 76 2.45 -10.71 19.05
C PRO A 76 2.46 -11.44 17.69
N GLY A 77 3.68 -11.68 17.19
CA GLY A 77 3.86 -12.39 15.91
C GLY A 77 3.73 -11.50 14.66
N VAL A 78 3.04 -10.35 14.73
CA VAL A 78 2.98 -9.41 13.62
C VAL A 78 4.36 -8.77 13.42
N LYS A 79 4.95 -9.03 12.25
CA LYS A 79 6.28 -8.51 11.87
C LYS A 79 6.25 -7.70 10.59
N LEU A 80 5.18 -7.82 9.83
CA LEU A 80 4.99 -7.19 8.53
C LEU A 80 3.61 -6.54 8.47
N ALA A 81 3.50 -5.45 7.70
CA ALA A 81 2.23 -4.79 7.45
C ALA A 81 2.23 -4.13 6.05
N LEU A 82 1.03 -3.92 5.51
CA LEU A 82 0.81 -3.11 4.32
C LEU A 82 0.18 -1.79 4.72
N VAL A 83 0.74 -0.67 4.26
CA VAL A 83 0.26 0.66 4.59
C VAL A 83 0.35 1.61 3.40
N GLN A 84 -0.50 2.61 3.38
CA GLN A 84 -0.42 3.75 2.46
C GLN A 84 0.66 4.73 2.91
N SER A 85 1.29 5.42 1.96
CA SER A 85 2.43 6.29 2.25
C SER A 85 2.08 7.55 3.04
N ASP A 86 0.82 7.98 3.06
CA ASP A 86 0.34 9.13 3.83
C ASP A 86 0.05 8.81 5.31
N VAL A 87 0.01 7.53 5.69
CA VAL A 87 -0.18 7.12 7.09
C VAL A 87 0.89 7.73 8.00
N TYR A 88 2.12 7.84 7.51
CA TYR A 88 3.22 8.43 8.28
C TYR A 88 2.92 9.90 8.61
N GLN A 89 2.50 10.69 7.61
CA GLN A 89 2.16 12.09 7.80
C GLN A 89 0.97 12.27 8.75
N ALA A 90 -0.06 11.44 8.63
CA ALA A 90 -1.22 11.51 9.51
C ALA A 90 -0.86 11.24 10.98
N PHE A 91 -0.02 10.24 11.24
CA PHE A 91 0.47 9.97 12.61
C PHE A 91 1.41 11.08 13.13
N LEU A 92 2.22 11.70 12.26
CA LEU A 92 3.01 12.88 12.63
C LEU A 92 2.13 14.07 13.01
N ASP A 93 1.05 14.31 12.28
CA ASP A 93 0.10 15.38 12.57
C ASP A 93 -0.60 15.15 13.93
N LEU A 94 -0.99 13.90 14.22
CA LEU A 94 -1.52 13.52 15.53
C LEU A 94 -0.47 13.71 16.65
N ALA A 95 0.78 13.33 16.41
CA ALA A 95 1.86 13.54 17.37
C ALA A 95 2.14 15.03 17.63
N ALA A 96 2.06 15.85 16.59
CA ALA A 96 2.23 17.31 16.68
C ALA A 96 1.07 17.96 17.45
N SER A 97 -0.15 17.40 17.41
CA SER A 97 -1.30 17.84 18.22
C SER A 97 -1.27 17.33 19.67
N GLY A 98 -0.17 16.68 20.11
CA GLY A 98 0.03 16.26 21.50
C GLY A 98 -0.22 14.77 21.76
N ASN A 99 -0.54 13.96 20.75
CA ASN A 99 -0.71 12.52 20.91
C ASN A 99 0.65 11.81 20.94
N ALA A 100 1.17 11.52 22.16
CA ALA A 100 2.47 10.85 22.34
C ALA A 100 2.46 9.42 21.78
N GLU A 101 1.36 8.68 21.92
CA GLU A 101 1.23 7.31 21.42
C GLU A 101 1.41 7.26 19.89
N ALA A 102 0.84 8.22 19.16
CA ALA A 102 1.02 8.32 17.70
C ALA A 102 2.50 8.44 17.31
N ARG A 103 3.28 9.20 18.07
CA ARG A 103 4.74 9.34 17.88
C ARG A 103 5.46 8.02 18.12
N ASP A 104 5.11 7.33 19.21
CA ASP A 104 5.77 6.07 19.60
C ASP A 104 5.44 4.93 18.63
N MET A 105 4.28 4.98 17.99
CA MET A 105 3.90 4.02 16.95
C MET A 105 4.64 4.27 15.62
N ILE A 106 4.79 5.54 15.21
CA ILE A 106 5.33 5.85 13.89
C ILE A 106 6.87 5.89 13.86
N ARG A 107 7.51 6.30 14.95
CA ARG A 107 8.97 6.47 15.01
C ARG A 107 9.78 5.23 14.61
N PRO A 108 9.44 4.00 15.05
CA PRO A 108 10.17 2.79 14.66
C PRO A 108 9.69 2.17 13.35
N LEU A 109 8.72 2.77 12.65
CA LEU A 109 8.20 2.21 11.39
C LEU A 109 9.24 2.34 10.29
N ARG A 110 9.44 1.25 9.53
CA ARG A 110 10.44 1.15 8.45
C ARG A 110 9.85 0.50 7.22
N VAL A 111 10.26 0.97 6.05
CA VAL A 111 9.88 0.38 4.77
C VAL A 111 10.83 -0.76 4.41
N ILE A 112 10.29 -1.91 4.07
CA ILE A 112 11.02 -2.99 3.40
C ILE A 112 11.17 -2.65 1.93
N MET A 113 10.05 -2.38 1.25
CA MET A 113 10.05 -1.90 -0.13
C MET A 113 8.75 -1.15 -0.47
N PRO A 114 8.81 -0.18 -1.41
CA PRO A 114 7.63 0.36 -2.05
C PRO A 114 6.93 -0.70 -2.91
N LEU A 115 5.62 -0.64 -2.97
CA LEU A 115 4.81 -1.52 -3.79
C LEU A 115 4.20 -0.75 -4.97
N TYR A 116 2.95 -0.95 -5.25
CA TYR A 116 2.20 -0.34 -6.34
C TYR A 116 1.51 0.97 -5.90
N ASN A 117 0.89 1.64 -6.83
CA ASN A 117 -0.03 2.73 -6.55
C ASN A 117 -1.44 2.18 -6.32
N GLU A 118 -2.14 2.74 -5.34
CA GLU A 118 -3.55 2.49 -5.10
C GLU A 118 -4.34 3.68 -5.62
N GLU A 119 -5.28 3.43 -6.48
CA GLU A 119 -6.15 4.44 -7.05
C GLU A 119 -7.18 4.89 -6.03
N ILE A 120 -7.53 6.17 -6.06
CA ILE A 120 -8.57 6.79 -5.23
C ILE A 120 -9.79 7.01 -6.11
N TYR A 121 -10.85 6.27 -5.83
CA TYR A 121 -12.10 6.31 -6.55
C TYR A 121 -13.12 7.14 -5.79
N PHE A 122 -13.67 8.16 -6.43
CA PHE A 122 -14.80 8.93 -5.91
C PHE A 122 -16.05 8.50 -6.67
N VAL A 123 -16.85 7.67 -6.03
CA VAL A 123 -18.09 7.12 -6.59
C VAL A 123 -19.24 8.02 -6.20
N VAL A 124 -19.97 8.51 -7.17
CA VAL A 124 -21.19 9.31 -7.00
C VAL A 124 -22.35 8.70 -7.77
N ARG A 125 -23.57 9.11 -7.47
CA ARG A 125 -24.73 8.71 -8.29
C ARG A 125 -24.58 9.19 -9.73
N GLN A 126 -25.14 8.46 -10.67
CA GLN A 126 -25.12 8.83 -12.09
C GLN A 126 -25.80 10.18 -12.35
N ASP A 127 -26.86 10.50 -11.60
CA ASP A 127 -27.62 11.76 -11.66
C ASP A 127 -26.98 12.91 -10.85
N SER A 128 -25.83 12.68 -10.22
CA SER A 128 -25.13 13.71 -9.46
C SER A 128 -24.67 14.85 -10.38
N PRO A 129 -24.83 16.13 -9.95
CA PRO A 129 -24.31 17.26 -10.69
C PRO A 129 -22.76 17.31 -10.67
N MET A 130 -22.12 16.66 -9.70
CA MET A 130 -20.67 16.61 -9.58
C MET A 130 -20.07 15.73 -10.71
N ASN A 131 -19.00 16.23 -11.34
CA ASN A 131 -18.24 15.56 -12.37
C ASN A 131 -16.74 15.48 -12.03
N TYR A 132 -16.28 16.34 -11.12
CA TYR A 132 -14.88 16.44 -10.73
C TYR A 132 -14.68 16.32 -9.22
N VAL A 133 -13.51 15.79 -8.82
CA VAL A 133 -13.14 15.61 -7.41
C VAL A 133 -13.16 16.94 -6.64
N HIS A 134 -12.79 18.04 -7.26
CA HIS A 134 -12.77 19.34 -6.58
C HIS A 134 -14.18 19.92 -6.24
N GLU A 135 -15.24 19.25 -6.67
CA GLU A 135 -16.62 19.67 -6.41
C GLU A 135 -17.23 19.06 -5.13
N ILE A 136 -16.46 18.20 -4.40
CA ILE A 136 -16.97 17.50 -3.20
C ILE A 136 -16.97 18.33 -1.93
N LYS A 137 -16.62 19.63 -1.97
CA LYS A 137 -16.35 20.45 -0.78
C LYS A 137 -17.45 20.41 0.27
N ASP A 138 -18.71 20.50 -0.15
CA ASP A 138 -19.86 20.53 0.73
C ASP A 138 -20.72 19.26 0.67
N ALA A 139 -20.23 18.23 -0.02
CA ALA A 139 -20.92 16.97 -0.20
C ALA A 139 -20.88 16.12 1.09
N LYS A 140 -21.88 15.25 1.26
CA LYS A 140 -21.88 14.20 2.28
C LYS A 140 -21.02 13.04 1.80
N ILE A 141 -19.86 12.86 2.42
CA ILE A 141 -18.81 11.94 1.99
C ILE A 141 -18.73 10.73 2.93
N ASN A 142 -18.78 9.54 2.39
CA ASN A 142 -18.27 8.38 3.11
C ASN A 142 -16.76 8.30 2.92
N ALA A 143 -16.03 8.51 3.99
CA ALA A 143 -14.57 8.50 3.99
C ALA A 143 -13.96 7.09 4.12
N GLY A 144 -14.77 6.04 4.32
CA GLY A 144 -14.33 4.69 4.63
C GLY A 144 -14.38 4.37 6.11
N GLU A 145 -14.19 3.12 6.49
CA GLU A 145 -14.31 2.65 7.89
C GLU A 145 -13.30 3.31 8.81
N VAL A 146 -13.69 3.49 10.08
CA VAL A 146 -12.77 3.94 11.13
C VAL A 146 -11.57 2.98 11.24
N GLY A 147 -10.36 3.54 11.29
CA GLY A 147 -9.12 2.76 11.34
C GLY A 147 -8.60 2.31 9.95
N SER A 148 -9.38 2.53 8.89
CA SER A 148 -8.93 2.21 7.54
C SER A 148 -7.93 3.22 6.99
N GLY A 149 -7.15 2.79 6.01
CA GLY A 149 -6.34 3.69 5.20
C GLY A 149 -7.21 4.63 4.38
N THR A 150 -8.36 4.17 3.89
CA THR A 150 -9.31 5.00 3.14
C THR A 150 -9.79 6.19 3.96
N ALA A 151 -10.20 5.98 5.22
CA ALA A 151 -10.64 7.07 6.09
C ALA A 151 -9.52 8.10 6.33
N LEU A 152 -8.31 7.62 6.56
CA LEU A 152 -7.14 8.45 6.79
C LEU A 152 -6.78 9.27 5.55
N SER A 153 -6.67 8.62 4.38
CA SER A 153 -6.31 9.28 3.13
C SER A 153 -7.40 10.24 2.66
N THR A 154 -8.68 9.87 2.77
CA THR A 154 -9.80 10.75 2.39
C THR A 154 -9.80 12.04 3.21
N THR A 155 -9.66 11.94 4.54
CA THR A 155 -9.64 13.12 5.42
C THR A 155 -8.39 13.98 5.19
N THR A 156 -7.24 13.35 4.92
CA THR A 156 -5.99 14.05 4.59
C THR A 156 -6.12 14.77 3.25
N LEU A 157 -6.62 14.10 2.21
CA LEU A 157 -6.82 14.69 0.88
C LEU A 157 -7.78 15.86 0.92
N TYR A 158 -8.93 15.70 1.60
CA TYR A 158 -9.90 16.79 1.77
C TYR A 158 -9.27 18.01 2.44
N ARG A 159 -8.52 17.80 3.52
CA ARG A 159 -7.82 18.88 4.22
C ARG A 159 -6.77 19.58 3.33
N LEU A 160 -6.04 18.84 2.52
CA LEU A 160 -5.07 19.42 1.57
C LEU A 160 -5.78 20.25 0.51
N MET A 161 -6.91 19.78 -0.01
CA MET A 161 -7.66 20.46 -1.08
C MET A 161 -8.34 21.73 -0.61
N TYR A 162 -8.88 21.74 0.63
CA TYR A 162 -9.78 22.82 1.10
C TYR A 162 -9.25 23.57 2.32
N SER A 163 -8.08 23.19 2.87
CA SER A 163 -7.50 23.76 4.09
C SER A 163 -8.42 23.66 5.31
N ALA A 164 -9.35 22.71 5.32
CA ALA A 164 -10.33 22.46 6.36
C ALA A 164 -10.64 20.95 6.48
N PRO A 165 -11.05 20.44 7.65
CA PRO A 165 -11.55 19.09 7.78
C PRO A 165 -12.90 18.93 7.08
N ILE A 166 -13.30 17.68 6.77
CA ILE A 166 -14.68 17.38 6.37
C ILE A 166 -15.61 17.79 7.54
N PRO A 167 -16.64 18.61 7.31
CA PRO A 167 -17.59 18.95 8.36
C PRO A 167 -18.19 17.68 8.99
N PRO A 168 -18.30 17.55 10.32
CA PRO A 168 -18.79 16.33 10.97
C PRO A 168 -20.18 15.89 10.48
N ALA A 169 -21.06 16.82 10.13
CA ALA A 169 -22.38 16.51 9.56
C ALA A 169 -22.32 15.91 8.15
N ASN A 170 -21.19 16.07 7.45
CA ASN A 170 -20.98 15.61 6.08
C ASN A 170 -20.06 14.39 6.01
N ALA A 171 -19.52 13.91 7.14
CA ALA A 171 -18.65 12.74 7.19
C ALA A 171 -19.41 11.49 7.65
N SER A 172 -19.22 10.38 6.93
CA SER A 172 -19.61 9.06 7.40
C SER A 172 -18.43 8.07 7.25
N TYR A 173 -18.46 7.01 8.06
CA TYR A 173 -17.37 6.05 8.19
C TYR A 173 -17.91 4.61 8.13
N LEU A 174 -18.54 4.30 7.00
CA LEU A 174 -19.17 3.01 6.73
C LEU A 174 -18.28 2.12 5.87
N THR A 175 -18.57 0.82 5.85
CA THR A 175 -18.00 -0.10 4.88
C THR A 175 -18.34 0.32 3.45
N ASN A 176 -17.56 -0.14 2.47
CA ASN A 176 -17.84 0.18 1.07
C ASN A 176 -19.24 -0.29 0.63
N ASP A 177 -19.64 -1.50 1.04
CA ASP A 177 -20.94 -2.07 0.64
C ASP A 177 -22.10 -1.29 1.26
N GLU A 178 -22.02 -0.93 2.55
CA GLU A 178 -23.04 -0.10 3.22
C GLU A 178 -23.14 1.29 2.61
N ALA A 179 -21.97 1.91 2.34
CA ALA A 179 -21.92 3.25 1.78
C ALA A 179 -22.47 3.31 0.35
N LEU A 180 -22.13 2.33 -0.50
CA LEU A 180 -22.66 2.22 -1.86
C LEU A 180 -24.16 1.95 -1.84
N ALA A 181 -24.66 1.11 -0.91
CA ALA A 181 -26.11 0.92 -0.73
C ALA A 181 -26.80 2.24 -0.37
N LYS A 182 -26.28 2.99 0.62
CA LYS A 182 -26.86 4.29 1.02
C LYS A 182 -26.77 5.37 -0.06
N LEU A 183 -25.69 5.37 -0.83
CA LEU A 183 -25.52 6.28 -1.98
C LEU A 183 -26.70 6.14 -2.97
N ILE A 184 -27.18 4.92 -3.18
CA ILE A 184 -28.19 4.60 -4.19
C ILE A 184 -29.61 4.62 -3.61
N THR A 185 -29.83 4.02 -2.43
CA THR A 185 -31.16 3.74 -1.88
C THR A 185 -31.79 4.96 -1.21
N ASP A 186 -31.18 5.47 -0.13
CA ASP A 186 -31.72 6.57 0.67
C ASP A 186 -31.09 7.94 0.33
N LYS A 187 -30.07 7.94 -0.53
CA LYS A 187 -29.36 9.14 -0.99
C LYS A 187 -28.82 10.00 0.17
N SER A 188 -28.55 9.37 1.33
CA SER A 188 -27.99 10.04 2.50
C SER A 188 -26.49 10.36 2.36
N ILE A 189 -25.84 9.81 1.36
CA ILE A 189 -24.44 10.01 0.98
C ILE A 189 -24.40 10.55 -0.46
N ASP A 190 -23.54 11.53 -0.73
CA ASP A 190 -23.35 12.09 -2.07
C ASP A 190 -22.14 11.50 -2.78
N ALA A 191 -21.07 11.17 -2.02
CA ALA A 191 -19.86 10.57 -2.56
C ALA A 191 -19.33 9.46 -1.64
N VAL A 192 -18.93 8.34 -2.23
CA VAL A 192 -18.24 7.25 -1.54
C VAL A 192 -16.81 7.21 -2.04
N VAL A 193 -15.85 7.31 -1.12
CA VAL A 193 -14.43 7.17 -1.45
C VAL A 193 -14.00 5.72 -1.23
N ILE A 194 -13.38 5.14 -2.25
CA ILE A 194 -12.78 3.81 -2.22
C ILE A 194 -11.31 3.95 -2.59
N ILE A 195 -10.41 3.31 -1.86
CA ILE A 195 -8.98 3.29 -2.18
C ILE A 195 -8.51 1.83 -2.28
N GLY A 196 -7.84 1.54 -3.37
CA GLY A 196 -7.31 0.20 -3.61
C GLY A 196 -6.68 0.08 -4.99
N GLY A 197 -5.82 -0.91 -5.16
CA GLY A 197 -5.18 -1.16 -6.44
C GLY A 197 -6.16 -1.67 -7.49
N GLN A 198 -6.05 -1.16 -8.72
CA GLN A 198 -6.92 -1.61 -9.82
C GLN A 198 -6.43 -2.95 -10.41
N PRO A 199 -7.37 -3.90 -10.71
CA PRO A 199 -8.80 -3.79 -10.44
C PRO A 199 -9.11 -4.03 -8.96
N THR A 200 -9.87 -3.12 -8.31
CA THR A 200 -10.43 -3.40 -6.98
C THR A 200 -11.72 -4.19 -7.11
N LYS A 201 -11.84 -5.27 -6.31
CA LYS A 201 -12.98 -6.19 -6.41
C LYS A 201 -14.34 -5.51 -6.22
N VAL A 202 -14.42 -4.54 -5.33
CA VAL A 202 -15.66 -3.79 -5.04
C VAL A 202 -16.25 -3.18 -6.32
N LEU A 203 -15.42 -2.66 -7.22
CA LEU A 203 -15.88 -2.07 -8.49
C LEU A 203 -15.87 -3.09 -9.63
N ALA A 204 -14.94 -4.05 -9.64
CA ALA A 204 -14.83 -5.05 -10.70
C ALA A 204 -15.99 -6.06 -10.69
N ASP A 205 -16.52 -6.39 -9.51
CA ASP A 205 -17.66 -7.31 -9.33
C ASP A 205 -19.02 -6.64 -9.59
N MET A 206 -19.06 -5.34 -9.91
CA MET A 206 -20.29 -4.64 -10.24
C MET A 206 -20.91 -5.21 -11.51
N LYS A 207 -22.25 -5.32 -11.51
CA LYS A 207 -23.01 -5.76 -12.68
C LYS A 207 -23.13 -4.62 -13.71
N PRO A 208 -23.43 -4.92 -14.99
CA PRO A 208 -23.53 -3.89 -16.04
C PRO A 208 -24.55 -2.78 -15.74
N GLU A 209 -25.57 -3.06 -14.94
CA GLU A 209 -26.61 -2.10 -14.53
C GLU A 209 -26.04 -0.99 -13.63
N ALA A 210 -24.93 -1.24 -12.93
CA ALA A 210 -24.27 -0.24 -12.06
C ALA A 210 -23.91 1.04 -12.83
N ARG A 211 -23.62 0.94 -14.12
CA ARG A 211 -23.33 2.06 -15.02
C ARG A 211 -24.48 3.08 -15.12
N GLN A 212 -25.70 2.65 -14.87
CA GLN A 212 -26.89 3.51 -14.87
C GLN A 212 -27.13 4.16 -13.49
N LEU A 213 -26.48 3.64 -12.45
CA LEU A 213 -26.68 4.06 -11.06
C LEU A 213 -25.55 4.95 -10.53
N VAL A 214 -24.32 4.69 -10.93
CA VAL A 214 -23.14 5.39 -10.41
C VAL A 214 -22.14 5.74 -11.51
N LYS A 215 -21.34 6.80 -11.24
CA LYS A 215 -20.19 7.21 -12.04
C LYS A 215 -19.01 7.54 -11.14
N LEU A 216 -17.80 7.61 -11.72
CA LEU A 216 -16.61 8.10 -11.04
C LEU A 216 -16.39 9.59 -11.34
N LEU A 217 -15.99 10.35 -10.31
CA LEU A 217 -15.55 11.73 -10.52
C LEU A 217 -14.16 11.74 -11.15
N LYS A 218 -13.93 12.68 -12.07
CA LYS A 218 -12.65 12.90 -12.75
C LYS A 218 -11.76 13.82 -11.90
N PHE A 219 -10.46 13.54 -11.87
CA PHE A 219 -9.50 14.45 -11.28
C PHE A 219 -9.02 15.47 -12.33
N ASP A 220 -9.19 16.75 -12.05
CA ASP A 220 -8.66 17.84 -12.89
C ASP A 220 -7.40 18.42 -12.21
N PRO A 221 -6.19 18.18 -12.75
CA PRO A 221 -4.95 18.65 -12.15
C PRO A 221 -4.77 20.18 -12.20
N ASN A 222 -5.54 20.89 -13.01
CA ASN A 222 -5.38 22.35 -13.21
C ASN A 222 -6.09 23.18 -12.14
N GLN A 223 -6.94 22.58 -11.32
CA GLN A 223 -7.64 23.29 -10.25
C GLN A 223 -6.68 23.60 -9.08
N PRO A 224 -6.78 24.78 -8.46
CA PRO A 224 -5.92 25.16 -7.32
C PRO A 224 -5.94 24.14 -6.17
N SER A 225 -7.12 23.64 -5.81
CA SER A 225 -7.28 22.59 -4.80
C SER A 225 -6.60 21.28 -5.19
N SER A 226 -6.65 20.91 -6.47
CA SER A 226 -5.99 19.73 -7.02
C SER A 226 -4.46 19.83 -6.96
N GLN A 227 -3.91 21.02 -7.21
CA GLN A 227 -2.47 21.27 -7.09
C GLN A 227 -1.96 21.08 -5.67
N ALA A 228 -2.76 21.41 -4.66
CA ALA A 228 -2.42 21.13 -3.27
C ALA A 228 -2.39 19.61 -2.97
N ALA A 229 -3.32 18.86 -3.53
CA ALA A 229 -3.36 17.39 -3.42
C ALA A 229 -2.13 16.73 -4.06
N LEU A 230 -1.67 17.20 -5.21
CA LEU A 230 -0.51 16.67 -5.94
C LEU A 230 0.83 16.80 -5.21
N LYS A 231 0.89 17.52 -4.08
CA LYS A 231 2.08 17.54 -3.21
C LYS A 231 2.27 16.22 -2.45
N THR A 232 1.22 15.42 -2.31
CA THR A 232 1.22 14.17 -1.53
C THR A 232 0.75 12.98 -2.36
N TYR A 233 -0.21 13.20 -3.25
CA TYR A 233 -0.84 12.18 -4.09
C TYR A 233 -0.30 12.26 -5.52
N ILE A 234 -0.49 11.19 -6.28
CA ILE A 234 0.04 11.01 -7.63
C ILE A 234 -1.13 11.05 -8.62
N ALA A 235 -1.02 11.86 -9.67
CA ALA A 235 -1.97 11.79 -10.77
C ALA A 235 -1.86 10.44 -11.48
N THR A 236 -3.00 9.80 -11.75
CA THR A 236 -3.10 8.48 -12.38
C THR A 236 -4.34 8.37 -13.24
N THR A 237 -4.56 7.17 -13.78
CA THR A 237 -5.73 6.86 -14.61
C THR A 237 -6.38 5.57 -14.16
N VAL A 238 -7.67 5.61 -13.88
CA VAL A 238 -8.51 4.42 -13.72
C VAL A 238 -8.87 3.93 -15.10
N ARG A 239 -8.42 2.73 -15.46
CA ARG A 239 -8.59 2.17 -16.81
C ARG A 239 -9.97 1.54 -16.99
N ALA A 240 -10.67 1.88 -18.04
CA ALA A 240 -11.95 1.27 -18.40
C ALA A 240 -11.84 -0.26 -18.55
N ALA A 241 -10.73 -0.74 -19.10
CA ALA A 241 -10.45 -2.17 -19.24
C ALA A 241 -10.42 -2.93 -17.90
N SER A 242 -10.15 -2.25 -16.77
CA SER A 242 -10.21 -2.85 -15.43
C SER A 242 -11.65 -2.98 -14.90
N TYR A 243 -12.60 -2.25 -15.47
CA TYR A 243 -13.99 -2.14 -15.00
C TYR A 243 -14.99 -2.10 -16.17
N PRO A 244 -15.03 -3.13 -17.02
CA PRO A 244 -15.82 -3.10 -18.27
C PRO A 244 -17.34 -2.96 -18.03
N ASN A 245 -17.84 -3.35 -16.85
CA ASN A 245 -19.23 -3.21 -16.46
C ASN A 245 -19.58 -1.81 -15.94
N LEU A 246 -18.59 -1.01 -15.56
CA LEU A 246 -18.80 0.30 -14.94
C LEU A 246 -18.37 1.45 -15.86
N LEU A 247 -17.20 1.32 -16.52
CA LEU A 247 -16.60 2.41 -17.28
C LEU A 247 -16.64 2.16 -18.79
N GLN A 248 -16.83 3.23 -19.55
CA GLN A 248 -16.74 3.21 -21.02
C GLN A 248 -15.44 3.87 -21.53
N GLU A 249 -14.86 4.75 -20.71
CA GLU A 249 -13.61 5.46 -21.00
C GLU A 249 -12.72 5.49 -19.75
N ASP A 250 -11.45 5.71 -19.95
CA ASP A 250 -10.49 5.91 -18.88
C ASP A 250 -10.82 7.17 -18.08
N VAL A 251 -10.65 7.11 -16.74
CA VAL A 251 -11.00 8.21 -15.83
C VAL A 251 -9.73 8.75 -15.19
N PRO A 252 -9.36 10.04 -15.40
CA PRO A 252 -8.29 10.70 -14.64
C PRO A 252 -8.58 10.64 -13.14
N ALA A 253 -7.60 10.22 -12.35
CA ALA A 253 -7.75 9.98 -10.93
C ALA A 253 -6.50 10.37 -10.13
N LEU A 254 -6.56 10.18 -8.83
CA LEU A 254 -5.42 10.24 -7.92
C LEU A 254 -5.04 8.84 -7.44
N ALA A 255 -3.80 8.69 -7.03
CA ALA A 255 -3.29 7.49 -6.38
C ALA A 255 -2.41 7.82 -5.19
N ILE A 256 -2.25 6.83 -4.31
CA ILE A 256 -1.31 6.83 -3.19
C ILE A 256 -0.40 5.61 -3.28
N LYS A 257 0.87 5.73 -2.87
CA LYS A 257 1.81 4.62 -2.87
C LYS A 257 1.53 3.66 -1.70
N ALA A 258 1.49 2.37 -1.98
CA ALA A 258 1.48 1.31 -0.96
C ALA A 258 2.91 0.93 -0.57
N TYR A 259 3.14 0.63 0.71
CA TYR A 259 4.41 0.17 1.24
C TYR A 259 4.26 -1.16 2.00
N LEU A 260 5.22 -2.05 1.79
CA LEU A 260 5.48 -3.16 2.70
C LEU A 260 6.39 -2.64 3.82
N VAL A 261 5.90 -2.70 5.04
CA VAL A 261 6.58 -2.13 6.21
C VAL A 261 6.83 -3.16 7.31
N THR A 262 7.77 -2.83 8.16
CA THR A 262 8.14 -3.53 9.40
C THR A 262 8.52 -2.50 10.45
N TYR A 263 8.91 -2.95 11.65
CA TYR A 263 9.54 -2.08 12.64
C TYR A 263 11.07 -2.18 12.61
N ASP A 264 11.72 -1.25 13.28
CA ASP A 264 13.16 -1.20 13.50
C ASP A 264 13.58 -2.24 14.55
N TYR A 265 13.44 -3.51 14.18
CA TYR A 265 13.79 -4.62 15.06
C TYR A 265 15.30 -4.74 15.21
N SER A 266 15.79 -4.73 16.48
CA SER A 266 17.19 -4.94 16.84
C SER A 266 17.50 -6.37 17.29
N LEU A 267 16.47 -7.23 17.50
CA LEU A 267 16.65 -8.62 17.84
C LEU A 267 17.23 -9.39 16.67
N LYS A 268 18.46 -9.93 16.82
CA LYS A 268 19.22 -10.60 15.75
C LYS A 268 18.43 -11.70 15.04
N ALA A 269 17.64 -12.49 15.76
CA ALA A 269 16.83 -13.54 15.16
C ALA A 269 15.80 -12.95 14.18
N THR A 270 15.06 -11.91 14.57
CA THR A 270 14.10 -11.23 13.70
C THR A 270 14.79 -10.58 12.51
N GLU A 271 15.94 -9.93 12.72
CA GLU A 271 16.74 -9.34 11.65
C GLU A 271 17.11 -10.38 10.58
N VAL A 272 17.62 -11.54 10.99
CA VAL A 272 18.02 -12.61 10.05
C VAL A 272 16.86 -13.06 9.17
N TYR A 273 15.68 -13.29 9.74
CA TYR A 273 14.51 -13.70 8.97
C TYR A 273 14.01 -12.60 8.03
N LEU A 274 13.95 -11.33 8.47
CA LEU A 274 13.54 -10.23 7.61
C LEU A 274 14.55 -9.95 6.48
N ARG A 275 15.84 -10.15 6.71
CA ARG A 275 16.88 -10.11 5.67
C ARG A 275 16.66 -11.21 4.62
N ARG A 276 16.44 -12.46 5.07
CA ARG A 276 16.14 -13.58 4.18
C ARG A 276 14.88 -13.30 3.36
N PHE A 277 13.83 -12.83 4.02
CA PHE A 277 12.57 -12.49 3.36
C PHE A 277 12.76 -11.44 2.27
N ALA A 278 13.48 -10.37 2.54
CA ALA A 278 13.80 -9.33 1.56
C ALA A 278 14.62 -9.89 0.38
N ARG A 279 15.60 -10.76 0.64
CA ARG A 279 16.36 -11.45 -0.41
C ARG A 279 15.45 -12.33 -1.28
N GLN A 280 14.55 -13.09 -0.66
CA GLN A 280 13.63 -13.96 -1.38
C GLN A 280 12.60 -13.18 -2.22
N ILE A 281 12.13 -12.02 -1.76
CA ILE A 281 11.34 -11.11 -2.60
C ILE A 281 12.09 -10.78 -3.88
N CYS A 282 13.36 -10.36 -3.76
CA CYS A 282 14.15 -10.00 -4.94
C CYS A 282 14.41 -11.22 -5.85
N GLN A 283 14.80 -12.36 -5.29
CA GLN A 283 15.13 -13.54 -6.09
C GLN A 283 13.93 -14.08 -6.86
N ASN A 284 12.74 -14.08 -6.24
CA ASN A 284 11.50 -14.63 -6.79
C ASN A 284 10.55 -13.52 -7.30
N PHE A 285 11.06 -12.34 -7.60
CA PHE A 285 10.24 -11.21 -8.00
C PHE A 285 9.42 -11.48 -9.28
N SER A 286 10.00 -12.17 -10.27
CA SER A 286 9.30 -12.61 -11.48
C SER A 286 8.11 -13.53 -11.17
N THR A 287 8.28 -14.44 -10.21
CA THR A 287 7.19 -15.32 -9.76
C THR A 287 6.02 -14.55 -9.18
N LEU A 288 6.29 -13.47 -8.39
CA LEU A 288 5.24 -12.58 -7.90
C LEU A 288 4.51 -11.88 -9.05
N GLN A 289 5.22 -11.42 -10.09
CA GLN A 289 4.63 -10.76 -11.25
C GLN A 289 3.83 -11.70 -12.15
N GLU A 290 4.24 -12.96 -12.26
CA GLU A 290 3.60 -13.96 -13.09
C GLU A 290 2.39 -14.62 -12.43
N LYS A 291 2.52 -15.01 -11.15
CA LYS A 291 1.54 -15.83 -10.43
C LYS A 291 0.72 -15.04 -9.39
N GLY A 292 1.22 -13.88 -8.96
CA GLY A 292 0.56 -13.06 -7.96
C GLY A 292 -0.54 -12.16 -8.52
N HIS A 293 -1.09 -11.33 -7.65
CA HIS A 293 -2.09 -10.34 -8.03
C HIS A 293 -1.55 -9.42 -9.16
N PRO A 294 -2.39 -8.98 -10.13
CA PRO A 294 -1.96 -8.14 -11.26
C PRO A 294 -1.14 -6.90 -10.87
N LYS A 295 -1.38 -6.34 -9.70
CA LYS A 295 -0.62 -5.20 -9.16
C LYS A 295 0.87 -5.47 -8.96
N TRP A 296 1.32 -6.71 -8.84
CA TRP A 296 2.74 -7.03 -8.82
C TRP A 296 3.47 -6.65 -10.11
N ARG A 297 2.77 -6.57 -11.24
CA ARG A 297 3.35 -6.14 -12.54
C ARG A 297 3.63 -4.63 -12.57
N GLU A 298 3.00 -3.86 -11.69
CA GLU A 298 3.23 -2.42 -11.54
C GLU A 298 4.31 -2.10 -10.48
N VAL A 299 4.75 -3.10 -9.71
CA VAL A 299 5.83 -2.94 -8.74
C VAL A 299 7.16 -2.98 -9.46
N GLU A 300 7.98 -1.97 -9.23
CA GLU A 300 9.36 -1.94 -9.70
C GLU A 300 10.29 -2.47 -8.58
N LEU A 301 11.20 -3.37 -8.95
CA LEU A 301 12.22 -3.87 -8.02
C LEU A 301 13.34 -2.83 -7.88
N THR A 302 13.00 -1.72 -7.21
CA THR A 302 13.90 -0.58 -6.96
C THR A 302 13.72 -0.06 -5.54
N LEU A 303 14.69 0.69 -5.05
CA LEU A 303 14.63 1.38 -3.77
C LEU A 303 14.81 2.89 -4.00
N PRO A 304 13.77 3.58 -4.48
CA PRO A 304 13.80 5.02 -4.72
C PRO A 304 13.87 5.79 -3.40
N GLU A 305 14.10 7.09 -3.48
CA GLU A 305 13.91 7.98 -2.35
C GLU A 305 12.45 7.87 -1.85
N LEU A 306 12.29 7.74 -0.54
CA LEU A 306 10.98 7.64 0.10
C LEU A 306 10.43 9.04 0.38
N GLY A 307 9.12 9.15 0.51
CA GLY A 307 8.47 10.38 0.95
C GLY A 307 8.95 10.83 2.34
N ARG A 308 8.60 12.07 2.68
CA ARG A 308 9.05 12.73 3.91
C ARG A 308 8.79 11.86 5.16
N GLY A 309 9.84 11.68 5.96
CA GLY A 309 9.78 10.95 7.22
C GLY A 309 9.98 9.44 7.11
N TRP A 310 9.76 8.86 5.95
CA TRP A 310 9.95 7.43 5.73
C TRP A 310 11.42 7.04 5.64
N LEU A 311 11.76 5.92 6.30
CA LEU A 311 13.08 5.32 6.27
C LEU A 311 12.97 3.83 5.91
N TYR A 312 13.94 3.34 5.14
CA TYR A 312 14.06 1.91 4.91
C TYR A 312 14.52 1.16 6.17
N TYR A 313 14.10 -0.10 6.28
CA TYR A 313 14.70 -1.03 7.24
C TYR A 313 16.09 -1.43 6.75
N PRO A 314 17.18 -0.98 7.41
CA PRO A 314 18.52 -1.09 6.84
C PRO A 314 18.93 -2.53 6.49
N PRO A 315 18.66 -3.57 7.34
CA PRO A 315 19.01 -4.95 7.00
C PRO A 315 18.34 -5.45 5.71
N ALA A 316 17.03 -5.18 5.52
CA ALA A 316 16.32 -5.57 4.31
C ALA A 316 16.77 -4.77 3.09
N ALA A 317 16.96 -3.46 3.24
CA ALA A 317 17.39 -2.60 2.14
C ALA A 317 18.78 -2.98 1.60
N ASN A 318 19.70 -3.39 2.47
CA ASN A 318 21.03 -3.85 2.05
C ASN A 318 20.94 -5.15 1.22
N GLU A 319 20.10 -6.10 1.63
CA GLU A 319 19.87 -7.34 0.87
C GLU A 319 19.22 -7.06 -0.49
N LEU A 320 18.20 -6.20 -0.53
CA LEU A 320 17.55 -5.81 -1.78
C LEU A 320 18.53 -5.11 -2.73
N ARG A 321 19.32 -4.14 -2.24
CA ARG A 321 20.33 -3.44 -3.08
C ARG A 321 21.37 -4.42 -3.65
N ALA A 322 21.88 -5.32 -2.83
CA ALA A 322 22.84 -6.34 -3.28
C ALA A 322 22.24 -7.25 -4.36
N CYS A 323 20.99 -7.72 -4.17
CA CYS A 323 20.31 -8.56 -5.12
C CYS A 323 19.96 -7.82 -6.43
N ILE A 324 19.47 -6.58 -6.35
CA ILE A 324 19.14 -5.75 -7.51
C ILE A 324 20.41 -5.50 -8.36
N ALA A 325 21.52 -5.18 -7.70
CA ALA A 325 22.81 -4.99 -8.38
C ALA A 325 23.27 -6.28 -9.08
N ALA A 326 23.13 -7.43 -8.43
CA ALA A 326 23.51 -8.73 -9.01
C ALA A 326 22.66 -9.10 -10.23
N LYS A 327 21.40 -8.65 -10.30
CA LYS A 327 20.52 -8.85 -11.45
C LYS A 327 20.79 -7.89 -12.62
N GLY A 328 21.74 -6.96 -12.48
CA GLY A 328 22.06 -5.98 -13.52
C GLY A 328 20.93 -4.98 -13.80
N VAL A 329 19.94 -4.91 -12.94
CA VAL A 329 18.87 -3.91 -13.02
C VAL A 329 19.48 -2.54 -12.77
N LYS A 330 19.72 -1.78 -13.83
CA LYS A 330 20.14 -0.37 -13.68
C LYS A 330 19.01 0.39 -12.98
N PRO A 331 19.30 1.14 -11.91
CA PRO A 331 18.31 2.03 -11.33
C PRO A 331 17.78 2.94 -12.45
N ARG A 332 16.47 2.94 -12.67
CA ARG A 332 15.86 3.97 -13.48
C ARG A 332 15.99 5.24 -12.66
N LEU A 333 16.97 6.08 -13.01
CA LEU A 333 17.03 7.44 -12.46
C LEU A 333 15.63 8.03 -12.69
N PRO A 334 15.01 8.64 -11.67
CA PRO A 334 13.81 9.43 -11.89
C PRO A 334 14.15 10.35 -13.08
N SER A 335 13.34 10.32 -14.13
CA SER A 335 13.43 11.36 -15.13
C SER A 335 13.29 12.66 -14.34
N ALA A 336 14.38 13.42 -14.27
CA ALA A 336 14.32 14.76 -13.71
C ALA A 336 13.08 15.40 -14.34
N PRO A 337 12.18 16.00 -13.55
CA PRO A 337 11.07 16.70 -14.13
C PRO A 337 11.69 17.61 -15.17
N THR A 338 11.30 17.45 -16.42
CA THR A 338 11.71 18.34 -17.50
C THR A 338 11.25 19.70 -17.04
N LYS A 339 12.18 20.46 -16.46
CA LYS A 339 11.93 21.81 -16.04
C LYS A 339 11.50 22.55 -17.30
N ALA A 340 10.21 22.80 -17.42
CA ALA A 340 9.73 23.64 -18.50
C ALA A 340 10.53 24.93 -18.42
N CYS A 341 11.21 25.27 -19.53
CA CYS A 341 11.96 26.51 -19.63
C CYS A 341 11.10 27.68 -19.17
N SER A 342 11.52 28.40 -18.16
CA SER A 342 10.88 29.63 -17.79
C SER A 342 11.09 30.65 -18.93
N GLN A 343 10.16 31.57 -19.09
CA GLN A 343 10.26 32.63 -20.11
C GLN A 343 11.57 33.42 -19.97
N GLN A 344 12.08 33.61 -18.76
CA GLN A 344 13.36 34.25 -18.47
C GLN A 344 14.55 33.43 -18.94
N GLU A 345 14.54 32.09 -18.74
CA GLU A 345 15.60 31.19 -19.20
C GLU A 345 15.65 31.12 -20.72
N GLN A 346 14.49 31.22 -21.40
CA GLN A 346 14.40 31.29 -22.87
C GLN A 346 14.99 32.61 -23.41
N ILE A 347 14.63 33.74 -22.79
CA ILE A 347 15.13 35.09 -23.19
C ILE A 347 16.65 35.16 -22.99
N LEU A 348 17.21 34.53 -21.98
CA LEU A 348 18.63 34.50 -21.68
C LEU A 348 19.39 33.42 -22.48
N GLY A 349 18.72 32.66 -23.34
CA GLY A 349 19.36 31.60 -24.15
C GLY A 349 19.89 30.43 -23.31
N LEU A 350 19.46 30.28 -22.06
CA LEU A 350 19.91 29.25 -21.13
C LEU A 350 19.23 27.90 -21.33
N CYS A 351 18.17 27.83 -22.12
CA CYS A 351 17.55 26.62 -22.58
C CYS A 351 16.87 26.82 -23.95
N LYS A 352 16.75 25.75 -24.75
CA LYS A 352 16.03 25.75 -26.03
C LYS A 352 14.57 25.40 -25.82
N ALA A 353 13.65 26.18 -26.38
CA ALA A 353 12.26 25.79 -26.49
C ALA A 353 12.17 24.50 -27.34
N SER A 354 11.52 23.47 -26.82
CA SER A 354 11.23 22.25 -27.54
C SER A 354 10.01 22.42 -28.44
#